data_b8d4f385acdf2caea0f22317f6a4fb20
#
_entry.id   b8d4f385acdf2caea0f22317f6a4fb20
#
_cell.length_a   1.000
_cell.length_b   1.000
_cell.length_c   1.000
_cell.angle_alpha   90.00
_cell.angle_beta   90.00
_cell.angle_gamma   90.00
#
_symmetry.space_group_name_H-M   'P 1'
#
loop_
_entity.id
_entity.type
_entity.pdbx_description
1 polymer ?
#
loop_
_entity_poly.entity_id
_entity_poly.type
_entity_poly.pdbx_seq_one_letter_code
_entity_poly.pdbx_strand_id
1 'polypeptide(L)'
;MEQLFKELTFSNGVKAKNKFLLAPLTNMQSPDQGRISDDEFIWLTKRAEGGFGIIMTCAMPVLKSGIGWKGQLGIYDPKHEDGHYRLNERLHNLEALSIAQIFHAGIRADINYSGDKIGPSINSEKSAREMSIAEIEEMKLAFVECAIRAQQCNYDGIELHAAHG
;
A
#
# COMPACT_ATOMS: atom_id res chain seq x y z
N MET A 1 -13.52 6.72 -26.28
CA MET A 1 -12.17 6.19 -25.92
C MET A 1 -11.11 7.30 -25.80
N GLU A 2 -11.06 8.26 -26.69
CA GLU A 2 -10.05 9.38 -26.63
C GLU A 2 -9.98 10.11 -25.29
N GLN A 3 -11.08 10.26 -24.56
CA GLN A 3 -11.11 10.92 -23.25
C GLN A 3 -10.30 10.23 -22.16
N LEU A 4 -10.07 8.91 -22.27
CA LEU A 4 -9.28 8.14 -21.30
C LEU A 4 -7.78 8.39 -21.45
N PHE A 5 -7.34 8.76 -22.65
CA PHE A 5 -5.92 9.06 -22.93
C PHE A 5 -5.55 10.52 -22.69
N LYS A 6 -6.51 11.38 -22.33
CA LYS A 6 -6.23 12.76 -21.97
C LYS A 6 -5.67 12.87 -20.56
N GLU A 7 -4.77 13.81 -20.37
CA GLU A 7 -4.24 14.19 -19.07
C GLU A 7 -5.36 14.36 -18.04
N LEU A 8 -5.14 13.89 -16.83
CA LEU A 8 -5.98 14.13 -15.67
C LEU A 8 -5.23 15.07 -14.72
N THR A 9 -5.83 16.21 -14.39
CA THR A 9 -5.30 17.12 -13.39
C THR A 9 -6.12 16.99 -12.11
N PHE A 10 -5.47 16.67 -11.01
CA PHE A 10 -6.08 16.62 -9.68
C PHE A 10 -6.26 18.03 -9.10
N SER A 11 -7.11 18.17 -8.09
CA SER A 11 -7.42 19.48 -7.47
C SER A 11 -6.21 20.18 -6.84
N ASN A 12 -5.19 19.41 -6.45
CA ASN A 12 -3.91 19.90 -5.92
C ASN A 12 -2.88 20.26 -7.01
N GLY A 13 -3.24 20.15 -8.30
CA GLY A 13 -2.38 20.46 -9.43
C GLY A 13 -1.51 19.31 -9.93
N VAL A 14 -1.47 18.16 -9.24
CA VAL A 14 -0.77 16.95 -9.71
C VAL A 14 -1.42 16.45 -11.00
N LYS A 15 -0.61 15.97 -11.94
CA LYS A 15 -1.07 15.56 -13.27
C LYS A 15 -0.69 14.12 -13.57
N ALA A 16 -1.66 13.32 -14.00
CA ALA A 16 -1.45 12.01 -14.58
C ALA A 16 -1.52 12.09 -16.11
N LYS A 17 -0.61 11.44 -16.82
CA LYS A 17 -0.55 11.47 -18.30
C LYS A 17 -1.82 10.94 -18.99
N ASN A 18 -2.64 10.16 -18.28
CA ASN A 18 -3.93 9.65 -18.75
C ASN A 18 -4.78 9.19 -17.55
N LYS A 19 -5.98 8.67 -17.81
CA LYS A 19 -6.94 8.24 -16.78
C LYS A 19 -6.92 6.74 -16.51
N PHE A 20 -5.88 6.03 -16.92
CA PHE A 20 -5.71 4.61 -16.58
C PHE A 20 -4.96 4.48 -15.27
N LEU A 21 -5.64 3.88 -14.28
CA LEU A 21 -5.08 3.56 -12.98
C LEU A 21 -4.98 2.04 -12.85
N LEU A 22 -3.80 1.54 -12.50
CA LEU A 22 -3.65 0.18 -12.02
C LEU A 22 -4.23 0.08 -10.62
N ALA A 23 -5.34 -0.64 -10.47
CA ALA A 23 -5.97 -0.88 -9.18
C ALA A 23 -5.06 -1.72 -8.27
N PRO A 24 -5.17 -1.56 -6.94
CA PRO A 24 -4.40 -2.36 -6.00
C PRO A 24 -4.80 -3.84 -6.10
N LEU A 25 -3.81 -4.70 -6.23
CA LEU A 25 -4.01 -6.15 -6.33
C LEU A 25 -3.21 -6.87 -5.25
N THR A 26 -3.90 -7.71 -4.47
CA THR A 26 -3.25 -8.64 -3.55
C THR A 26 -2.32 -9.57 -4.33
N ASN A 27 -1.06 -9.60 -3.93
CA ASN A 27 -0.04 -10.48 -4.49
C ASN A 27 0.82 -11.06 -3.35
N MET A 28 1.69 -12.00 -3.64
CA MET A 28 2.57 -12.67 -2.69
C MET A 28 4.03 -12.51 -3.11
N GLN A 29 4.38 -11.41 -3.74
CA GLN A 29 5.66 -11.25 -4.44
C GLN A 29 6.77 -10.66 -3.57
N SER A 30 6.48 -10.23 -2.32
CA SER A 30 7.47 -9.65 -1.40
C SER A 30 7.71 -10.54 -0.16
N PRO A 31 8.25 -11.78 -0.34
CA PRO A 31 8.36 -12.77 0.74
C PRO A 31 9.44 -12.43 1.78
N ASP A 32 10.42 -11.58 1.46
CA ASP A 32 11.46 -11.18 2.38
C ASP A 32 10.96 -10.06 3.31
N GLN A 33 10.19 -10.45 4.30
CA GLN A 33 9.67 -9.56 5.35
C GLN A 33 9.03 -8.26 4.81
N GLY A 34 8.37 -8.33 3.67
CA GLY A 34 7.72 -7.19 3.02
C GLY A 34 8.66 -6.25 2.24
N ARG A 35 9.93 -6.60 2.05
CA ARG A 35 10.82 -5.90 1.13
C ARG A 35 10.35 -6.12 -0.29
N ILE A 36 10.33 -5.07 -1.10
CA ILE A 36 9.95 -5.21 -2.51
C ILE A 36 10.93 -6.13 -3.23
N SER A 37 10.41 -7.17 -3.84
CA SER A 37 11.21 -8.09 -4.65
C SER A 37 11.40 -7.57 -6.07
N ASP A 38 12.32 -8.17 -6.81
CA ASP A 38 12.47 -7.86 -8.24
C ASP A 38 11.23 -8.27 -9.04
N ASP A 39 10.53 -9.33 -8.65
CA ASP A 39 9.28 -9.75 -9.31
C ASP A 39 8.18 -8.70 -9.13
N GLU A 40 7.97 -8.18 -7.92
CA GLU A 40 6.98 -7.13 -7.68
C GLU A 40 7.38 -5.81 -8.33
N PHE A 41 8.65 -5.45 -8.27
CA PHE A 41 9.19 -4.28 -8.97
C PHE A 41 8.93 -4.35 -10.48
N ILE A 42 9.28 -5.47 -11.11
CA ILE A 42 9.06 -5.70 -12.55
C ILE A 42 7.56 -5.70 -12.86
N TRP A 43 6.77 -6.33 -12.00
CA TRP A 43 5.32 -6.40 -12.19
C TRP A 43 4.68 -5.01 -12.23
N LEU A 44 5.04 -4.12 -11.31
CA LEU A 44 4.52 -2.75 -11.24
C LEU A 44 5.05 -1.88 -12.39
N THR A 45 6.36 -1.91 -12.65
CA THR A 45 6.99 -1.06 -13.68
C THR A 45 6.56 -1.43 -15.09
N LYS A 46 6.32 -2.72 -15.39
CA LYS A 46 5.77 -3.14 -16.69
C LYS A 46 4.39 -2.55 -16.99
N ARG A 47 3.56 -2.27 -16.00
CA ARG A 47 2.26 -1.62 -16.20
C ARG A 47 2.45 -0.16 -16.58
N ALA A 48 3.39 0.54 -15.95
CA ALA A 48 3.77 1.90 -16.34
C ALA A 48 4.35 1.95 -17.75
N GLU A 49 5.23 1.01 -18.12
CA GLU A 49 5.75 0.81 -19.49
C GLU A 49 4.63 0.54 -20.49
N GLY A 50 3.62 -0.23 -20.08
CA GLY A 50 2.40 -0.51 -20.86
C GLY A 50 1.44 0.67 -21.01
N GLY A 51 1.76 1.83 -20.41
CA GLY A 51 1.04 3.08 -20.62
C GLY A 51 0.08 3.51 -19.51
N PHE A 52 0.00 2.79 -18.39
CA PHE A 52 -0.78 3.28 -17.24
C PHE A 52 -0.24 4.61 -16.75
N GLY A 53 -1.13 5.58 -16.49
CA GLY A 53 -0.79 6.89 -15.95
C GLY A 53 -0.64 6.93 -14.44
N ILE A 54 -1.24 5.95 -13.75
CA ILE A 54 -1.21 5.84 -12.29
C ILE A 54 -0.99 4.38 -11.91
N ILE A 55 -0.03 4.14 -11.03
CA ILE A 55 0.30 2.81 -10.50
C ILE A 55 0.02 2.81 -9.00
N MET A 56 -0.89 1.93 -8.55
CA MET A 56 -1.15 1.73 -7.13
C MET A 56 -0.54 0.42 -6.66
N THR A 57 0.11 0.44 -5.50
CA THR A 57 0.66 -0.76 -4.87
C THR A 57 -0.46 -1.66 -4.35
N CYS A 58 -0.17 -2.92 -4.00
CA CYS A 58 -1.07 -3.70 -3.16
C CYS A 58 -1.27 -3.01 -1.79
N ALA A 59 -2.25 -3.46 -1.02
CA ALA A 59 -2.49 -2.96 0.34
C ALA A 59 -1.29 -3.31 1.24
N MET A 60 -0.60 -2.28 1.74
CA MET A 60 0.58 -2.41 2.60
C MET A 60 0.21 -2.20 4.07
N PRO A 61 0.58 -3.10 5.00
CA PRO A 61 0.23 -2.94 6.40
C PRO A 61 0.96 -1.75 7.03
N VAL A 62 0.26 -1.00 7.90
CA VAL A 62 0.83 0.11 8.66
C VAL A 62 1.50 -0.33 9.96
N LEU A 63 1.23 -1.55 10.41
CA LEU A 63 1.86 -2.22 11.54
C LEU A 63 2.09 -3.69 11.18
N LYS A 64 3.06 -4.34 11.83
CA LYS A 64 3.27 -5.77 11.70
C LYS A 64 2.01 -6.58 12.03
N SER A 65 1.25 -6.16 13.05
CA SER A 65 -0.04 -6.76 13.42
C SER A 65 -1.10 -6.68 12.32
N GLY A 66 -0.91 -5.81 11.33
CA GLY A 66 -1.81 -5.65 10.18
C GLY A 66 -1.48 -6.52 8.98
N ILE A 67 -0.49 -7.41 9.04
CA ILE A 67 -0.13 -8.29 7.91
C ILE A 67 -1.29 -9.26 7.64
N GLY A 68 -1.81 -9.23 6.41
CA GLY A 68 -2.95 -10.04 5.99
C GLY A 68 -2.60 -11.36 5.31
N TRP A 69 -1.37 -11.48 4.73
CA TRP A 69 -0.98 -12.69 3.99
C TRP A 69 0.54 -12.80 3.82
N LYS A 70 1.00 -13.99 3.49
CA LYS A 70 2.40 -14.28 3.19
C LYS A 70 2.87 -13.47 1.97
N GLY A 71 4.08 -12.92 2.06
CA GLY A 71 4.70 -12.20 0.93
C GLY A 71 4.06 -10.86 0.61
N GLN A 72 3.32 -10.28 1.54
CA GLN A 72 2.74 -8.95 1.42
C GLN A 72 3.83 -7.88 1.44
N LEU A 73 3.76 -6.92 0.51
CA LEU A 73 4.61 -5.74 0.51
C LEU A 73 4.36 -4.91 1.78
N GLY A 74 5.42 -4.45 2.43
CA GLY A 74 5.35 -3.69 3.67
C GLY A 74 5.77 -2.23 3.49
N ILE A 75 5.31 -1.36 4.40
CA ILE A 75 5.74 0.03 4.52
C ILE A 75 5.93 0.47 5.97
N TYR A 76 5.61 -0.41 6.93
CA TYR A 76 5.60 -0.12 8.37
C TYR A 76 7.00 -0.05 9.01
N ASP A 77 8.07 -0.36 8.29
CA ASP A 77 9.43 -0.46 8.83
C ASP A 77 10.42 0.29 7.91
N PRO A 78 11.38 1.05 8.42
CA PRO A 78 12.38 1.75 7.62
C PRO A 78 13.15 0.86 6.62
N LYS A 79 13.30 -0.45 6.91
CA LYS A 79 13.93 -1.40 5.99
C LYS A 79 13.25 -1.54 4.62
N HIS A 80 12.03 -1.02 4.48
CA HIS A 80 11.27 -1.07 3.22
C HIS A 80 11.60 0.12 2.29
N GLU A 81 12.13 1.21 2.83
CA GLU A 81 12.25 2.52 2.16
C GLU A 81 13.06 2.47 0.87
N ASP A 82 14.24 1.82 0.87
CA ASP A 82 15.10 1.76 -0.32
C ASP A 82 14.39 1.14 -1.53
N GLY A 83 13.60 0.08 -1.31
CA GLY A 83 12.83 -0.58 -2.36
C GLY A 83 11.74 0.32 -2.93
N HIS A 84 11.02 1.04 -2.07
CA HIS A 84 9.98 1.98 -2.47
C HIS A 84 10.56 3.18 -3.22
N TYR A 85 11.68 3.74 -2.72
CA TYR A 85 12.37 4.83 -3.41
C TYR A 85 12.79 4.43 -4.84
N ARG A 86 13.45 3.27 -4.98
CA ARG A 86 13.83 2.70 -6.29
C ARG A 86 12.63 2.52 -7.22
N LEU A 87 11.49 2.02 -6.68
CA LEU A 87 10.26 1.84 -7.44
C LEU A 87 9.75 3.17 -7.98
N ASN A 88 9.60 4.16 -7.11
CA ASN A 88 9.02 5.45 -7.46
C ASN A 88 9.91 6.22 -8.43
N GLU A 89 11.23 6.17 -8.27
CA GLU A 89 12.16 6.72 -9.26
C GLU A 89 11.92 6.12 -10.66
N ARG A 90 11.76 4.79 -10.74
CA ARG A 90 11.48 4.13 -12.02
C ARG A 90 10.10 4.50 -12.58
N LEU A 91 9.07 4.57 -11.75
CA LEU A 91 7.71 4.94 -12.18
C LEU A 91 7.66 6.39 -12.70
N HIS A 92 8.32 7.32 -12.02
CA HIS A 92 8.41 8.72 -12.46
C HIS A 92 9.18 8.85 -13.77
N ASN A 93 10.27 8.09 -13.97
CA ASN A 93 10.98 8.04 -15.27
C ASN A 93 10.10 7.49 -16.40
N LEU A 94 9.00 6.81 -16.09
CA LEU A 94 7.97 6.33 -17.04
C LEU A 94 6.75 7.26 -17.10
N GLU A 95 6.85 8.45 -16.49
CA GLU A 95 5.77 9.45 -16.40
C GLU A 95 4.47 8.87 -15.78
N ALA A 96 4.59 7.93 -14.86
CA ALA A 96 3.47 7.39 -14.11
C ALA A 96 3.50 7.93 -12.67
N LEU A 97 2.33 8.35 -12.17
CA LEU A 97 2.14 8.65 -10.75
C LEU A 97 2.12 7.35 -9.95
N SER A 98 2.62 7.41 -8.73
CA SER A 98 2.64 6.29 -7.79
C SER A 98 1.76 6.55 -6.57
N ILE A 99 0.91 5.59 -6.22
CA ILE A 99 0.03 5.66 -5.06
C ILE A 99 0.33 4.48 -4.12
N ALA A 100 0.60 4.79 -2.86
CA ALA A 100 0.74 3.80 -1.81
C ALA A 100 -0.62 3.47 -1.20
N GLN A 101 -1.15 2.27 -1.40
CA GLN A 101 -2.33 1.85 -0.64
C GLN A 101 -1.89 1.34 0.73
N ILE A 102 -2.36 1.95 1.82
CA ILE A 102 -2.05 1.58 3.19
C ILE A 102 -3.29 1.10 3.94
N PHE A 103 -3.13 0.09 4.80
CA PHE A 103 -4.22 -0.54 5.53
C PHE A 103 -3.76 -1.23 6.81
N HIS A 104 -4.72 -1.78 7.53
CA HIS A 104 -4.51 -2.80 8.57
C HIS A 104 -5.51 -3.92 8.34
N ALA A 105 -5.05 -5.18 8.31
CA ALA A 105 -5.94 -6.30 8.00
C ALA A 105 -6.97 -6.59 9.10
N GLY A 106 -6.78 -6.06 10.31
CA GLY A 106 -7.74 -6.18 11.38
C GLY A 106 -8.09 -7.63 11.70
N ILE A 107 -9.39 -7.94 11.73
CA ILE A 107 -9.89 -9.30 11.97
C ILE A 107 -9.49 -10.32 10.89
N ARG A 108 -8.99 -9.85 9.74
CA ARG A 108 -8.51 -10.68 8.64
C ARG A 108 -6.99 -10.85 8.62
N ALA A 109 -6.28 -10.32 9.62
CA ALA A 109 -4.84 -10.51 9.75
C ALA A 109 -4.48 -12.01 9.78
N ASP A 110 -3.38 -12.36 9.12
CA ASP A 110 -2.87 -13.72 9.21
C ASP A 110 -2.02 -13.88 10.46
N ILE A 111 -2.53 -14.66 11.42
CA ILE A 111 -1.92 -14.85 12.75
C ILE A 111 -0.46 -15.33 12.68
N ASN A 112 -0.08 -16.07 11.62
CA ASN A 112 1.28 -16.58 11.45
C ASN A 112 2.30 -15.46 11.17
N TYR A 113 1.84 -14.30 10.68
CA TYR A 113 2.67 -13.16 10.33
C TYR A 113 2.41 -11.95 11.21
N SER A 114 1.15 -11.69 11.55
CA SER A 114 0.73 -10.58 12.39
C SER A 114 1.00 -10.82 13.88
N GLY A 115 0.90 -12.07 14.32
CA GLY A 115 1.00 -12.47 15.73
C GLY A 115 -0.28 -12.24 16.55
N ASP A 116 -1.23 -11.46 16.03
CA ASP A 116 -2.51 -11.16 16.69
C ASP A 116 -3.61 -10.84 15.66
N LYS A 117 -4.86 -10.92 16.08
CA LYS A 117 -6.02 -10.46 15.32
C LYS A 117 -6.82 -9.51 16.20
N ILE A 118 -6.91 -8.27 15.76
CA ILE A 118 -7.55 -7.19 16.49
C ILE A 118 -8.63 -6.53 15.64
N GLY A 119 -9.65 -6.01 16.29
CA GLY A 119 -10.74 -5.30 15.64
C GLY A 119 -11.38 -4.27 16.56
N PRO A 120 -12.36 -3.51 16.08
CA PRO A 120 -13.06 -2.50 16.89
C PRO A 120 -13.93 -3.14 18.00
N SER A 121 -14.20 -4.43 17.89
CA SER A 121 -14.95 -5.22 18.89
C SER A 121 -14.51 -6.69 18.80
N ILE A 122 -14.90 -7.48 19.81
CA ILE A 122 -14.67 -8.94 19.80
C ILE A 122 -15.38 -9.56 18.59
N ASN A 123 -14.63 -10.35 17.82
CA ASN A 123 -15.18 -11.17 16.75
C ASN A 123 -14.80 -12.64 16.96
N SER A 124 -15.70 -13.41 17.57
CA SER A 124 -15.48 -14.82 17.92
C SER A 124 -15.32 -15.70 16.68
N GLU A 125 -16.00 -15.39 15.59
CA GLU A 125 -15.94 -16.13 14.33
C GLU A 125 -14.55 -16.09 13.70
N LYS A 126 -13.86 -14.95 13.81
CA LYS A 126 -12.50 -14.74 13.31
C LYS A 126 -11.43 -14.90 14.39
N SER A 127 -11.82 -15.22 15.63
CA SER A 127 -10.93 -15.28 16.78
C SER A 127 -10.13 -13.97 16.96
N ALA A 128 -10.81 -12.85 16.79
CA ALA A 128 -10.23 -11.53 16.94
C ALA A 128 -10.72 -10.87 18.26
N ARG A 129 -9.78 -10.28 18.97
CA ARG A 129 -10.09 -9.51 20.18
C ARG A 129 -10.39 -8.05 19.85
N GLU A 130 -11.01 -7.39 20.79
CA GLU A 130 -11.21 -5.94 20.77
C GLU A 130 -9.87 -5.21 21.02
N MET A 131 -9.65 -4.09 20.32
CA MET A 131 -8.58 -3.17 20.61
C MET A 131 -8.87 -2.35 21.86
N SER A 132 -7.85 -2.10 22.66
CA SER A 132 -7.89 -1.06 23.69
C SER A 132 -7.85 0.34 23.05
N ILE A 133 -8.26 1.36 23.81
CA ILE A 133 -8.17 2.76 23.37
C ILE A 133 -6.72 3.15 23.03
N ALA A 134 -5.75 2.66 23.81
CA ALA A 134 -4.33 2.91 23.53
C ALA A 134 -3.89 2.34 22.17
N GLU A 135 -4.32 1.12 21.82
CA GLU A 135 -4.04 0.50 20.53
C GLU A 135 -4.73 1.23 19.37
N ILE A 136 -5.91 1.81 19.59
CA ILE A 136 -6.57 2.66 18.58
C ILE A 136 -5.73 3.92 18.30
N GLU A 137 -5.22 4.56 19.34
CA GLU A 137 -4.35 5.74 19.17
C GLU A 137 -3.01 5.38 18.49
N GLU A 138 -2.40 4.25 18.88
CA GLU A 138 -1.21 3.72 18.19
C GLU A 138 -1.48 3.44 16.71
N MET A 139 -2.62 2.82 16.39
CA MET A 139 -3.03 2.56 15.01
C MET A 139 -3.16 3.85 14.18
N LYS A 140 -3.77 4.88 14.74
CA LYS A 140 -3.89 6.18 14.08
C LYS A 140 -2.51 6.79 13.78
N LEU A 141 -1.60 6.74 14.75
CA LEU A 141 -0.22 7.21 14.56
C LEU A 141 0.51 6.39 13.49
N ALA A 142 0.34 5.07 13.47
CA ALA A 142 0.94 4.19 12.48
C ALA A 142 0.50 4.54 11.04
N PHE A 143 -0.77 4.87 10.82
CA PHE A 143 -1.23 5.37 9.52
C PHE A 143 -0.54 6.68 9.13
N VAL A 144 -0.38 7.61 10.07
CA VAL A 144 0.32 8.89 9.83
C VAL A 144 1.79 8.66 9.52
N GLU A 145 2.48 7.83 10.29
CA GLU A 145 3.90 7.50 10.06
C GLU A 145 4.13 6.83 8.71
N CYS A 146 3.26 5.89 8.32
CA CYS A 146 3.36 5.25 7.00
C CYS A 146 3.06 6.23 5.86
N ALA A 147 2.14 7.18 6.05
CA ALA A 147 1.90 8.24 5.06
C ALA A 147 3.13 9.15 4.91
N ILE A 148 3.78 9.52 6.01
CA ILE A 148 5.03 10.30 5.99
C ILE A 148 6.15 9.51 5.29
N ARG A 149 6.28 8.22 5.60
CA ARG A 149 7.27 7.33 4.95
C ARG A 149 7.01 7.20 3.45
N ALA A 150 5.74 7.05 3.04
CA ALA A 150 5.38 7.05 1.62
C ALA A 150 5.81 8.35 0.93
N GLN A 151 5.58 9.51 1.55
CA GLN A 151 6.05 10.81 1.06
C GLN A 151 7.57 10.87 0.95
N GLN A 152 8.30 10.38 1.96
CA GLN A 152 9.78 10.32 1.96
C GLN A 152 10.32 9.41 0.87
N CYS A 153 9.57 8.35 0.51
CA CYS A 153 9.88 7.46 -0.60
C CYS A 153 9.39 7.99 -1.97
N ASN A 154 8.98 9.26 -2.06
CA ASN A 154 8.52 9.93 -3.29
C ASN A 154 7.23 9.35 -3.90
N TYR A 155 6.32 8.80 -3.12
CA TYR A 155 4.97 8.54 -3.62
C TYR A 155 4.22 9.85 -3.87
N ASP A 156 3.46 9.92 -4.96
CA ASP A 156 2.63 11.08 -5.31
C ASP A 156 1.37 11.17 -4.47
N GLY A 157 0.95 10.08 -3.87
CA GLY A 157 -0.21 10.03 -2.99
C GLY A 157 -0.35 8.73 -2.22
N ILE A 158 -1.33 8.71 -1.33
CA ILE A 158 -1.73 7.51 -0.58
C ILE A 158 -3.22 7.23 -0.77
N GLU A 159 -3.59 5.97 -0.64
CA GLU A 159 -4.98 5.54 -0.49
C GLU A 159 -5.15 4.83 0.85
N LEU A 160 -6.12 5.27 1.65
CA LEU A 160 -6.54 4.59 2.87
C LEU A 160 -7.51 3.47 2.50
N HIS A 161 -7.08 2.23 2.65
CA HIS A 161 -7.95 1.08 2.41
C HIS A 161 -8.84 0.83 3.62
N ALA A 162 -10.07 1.28 3.55
CA ALA A 162 -11.08 1.17 4.62
C ALA A 162 -12.16 0.11 4.31
N ALA A 163 -11.77 -0.96 3.60
CA ALA A 163 -12.64 -2.08 3.25
C ALA A 163 -12.10 -3.40 3.84
N HIS A 164 -12.91 -4.45 3.74
CA HIS A 164 -12.59 -5.82 4.14
C HIS A 164 -12.44 -6.08 5.65
N GLY A 165 -12.82 -5.17 6.50
CA GLY A 165 -12.96 -5.33 7.95
C GLY A 165 -11.80 -4.86 8.76
#